data_b66140b270ac87f08730906828c759a8
#
_entry.id   b66140b270ac87f08730906828c759a8
#
_cell.length_a   1.000
_cell.length_b   1.000
_cell.length_c   1.000
_cell.angle_alpha   90.00
_cell.angle_beta   90.00
_cell.angle_gamma   90.00
#
_symmetry.space_group_name_H-M   'P 1'
#
loop_
_entity.id
_entity.type
_entity.pdbx_description
1 polymer ?
#
loop_
_entity_poly.entity_id
_entity_poly.type
_entity_poly.pdbx_seq_one_letter_code
_entity_poly.pdbx_strand_id
1 'polypeptide(L)'
;MYEILNRINGPEDVKKLSLGELETLSAEIREALFNRLTKIGGHFGPNFGIVEAEIAMHYVFSSPKDKFVFDVSHQSYTHKILTGRKAGYIDDARFSEDSGYTNPAESEHDLFNVGHTSTSISLATGLCKARELQNGKWNVIALIGDGSLSGGEALEGLNVAGSEIRSNLIIIVNDNQQSISETHGGLYKNLEELRNSDGKSEHNIFKDFGLDYIYEKNGNDIGSLIEVFKKVKDIDRPTVVHINTLKGKGYERAVADKETWHWTVPFNRETGEKLVAGGRNYVSVTREYILNKAEKDDKFVVVTPNMPMCVGLSPADRVKLGEQFVDVGIAEEQAVAMASGMAKGGVKPLVITNATFMQRAYDQISHDVCINGNHVTILLNNSAFDGLTDVTHLGIFALPIFTNIPDLTVLSPTTEKEFTGMLDWALDVHTGASVILIPGGKILNRPRADGFDGAMKYEIEQSGEKVAIIALGDFDQKGESLAEAVEAELGFKPTLINPRVATLVDKQTLDDLKKNHKVVVTLEDGVLSGGFGEKIAAYLGDSDLKVKNYGLNKVFYDRYKPAELLKELGITNESIINDVKKYL
;
A
#
# COMPACT_ATOMS: atom_id res chain seq x y z
N MET A 1 -4.21 -31.11 15.59
CA MET A 1 -4.48 -30.64 16.99
C MET A 1 -3.20 -29.94 17.44
N TYR A 2 -3.29 -28.76 18.01
CA TYR A 2 -2.12 -27.93 18.40
C TYR A 2 -1.65 -28.34 19.80
N GLU A 3 -0.64 -29.19 19.91
CA GLU A 3 -0.16 -29.69 21.20
C GLU A 3 0.72 -28.63 21.92
N ILE A 4 1.72 -28.13 21.23
CA ILE A 4 2.66 -27.15 21.79
C ILE A 4 2.08 -25.74 21.73
N LEU A 5 1.46 -25.35 20.60
CA LEU A 5 0.88 -24.02 20.42
C LEU A 5 -0.21 -23.72 21.47
N ASN A 6 -0.99 -24.71 21.89
CA ASN A 6 -2.00 -24.52 22.94
C ASN A 6 -1.38 -24.09 24.27
N ARG A 7 -0.13 -24.48 24.55
CA ARG A 7 0.61 -24.13 25.78
C ARG A 7 1.17 -22.71 25.73
N ILE A 8 1.25 -22.06 24.55
CA ILE A 8 1.80 -20.71 24.39
C ILE A 8 0.70 -19.69 24.64
N ASN A 9 0.84 -18.88 25.67
CA ASN A 9 -0.04 -17.76 26.00
C ASN A 9 0.71 -16.41 25.94
N GLY A 10 2.03 -16.45 25.87
CA GLY A 10 2.89 -15.29 25.73
C GLY A 10 4.33 -15.71 25.44
N PRO A 11 5.22 -14.76 25.14
CA PRO A 11 6.59 -15.05 24.69
C PRO A 11 7.44 -15.78 25.76
N GLU A 12 7.13 -15.62 27.05
CA GLU A 12 7.86 -16.32 28.12
C GLU A 12 7.60 -17.85 28.12
N ASP A 13 6.50 -18.31 27.51
CA ASP A 13 6.25 -19.73 27.36
C ASP A 13 7.14 -20.38 26.30
N VAL A 14 7.52 -19.62 25.27
CA VAL A 14 8.44 -20.08 24.22
C VAL A 14 9.81 -20.42 24.80
N LYS A 15 10.29 -19.63 25.76
CA LYS A 15 11.60 -19.83 26.42
C LYS A 15 11.72 -21.09 27.24
N LYS A 16 10.60 -21.71 27.59
CA LYS A 16 10.55 -22.96 28.40
C LYS A 16 10.63 -24.22 27.54
N LEU A 17 10.55 -24.08 26.22
CA LEU A 17 10.49 -25.21 25.30
C LEU A 17 11.87 -25.78 25.01
N SER A 18 11.96 -27.09 24.87
CA SER A 18 13.12 -27.78 24.29
C SER A 18 13.21 -27.53 22.78
N LEU A 19 14.37 -27.78 22.18
CA LEU A 19 14.55 -27.60 20.73
C LEU A 19 13.55 -28.42 19.92
N GLY A 20 13.30 -29.68 20.27
CA GLY A 20 12.31 -30.51 19.57
C GLY A 20 10.87 -29.98 19.72
N GLU A 21 10.53 -29.36 20.86
CA GLU A 21 9.23 -28.70 21.03
C GLU A 21 9.14 -27.41 20.19
N LEU A 22 10.22 -26.66 20.03
CA LEU A 22 10.28 -25.48 19.16
C LEU A 22 10.10 -25.85 17.68
N GLU A 23 10.69 -26.98 17.24
CA GLU A 23 10.47 -27.52 15.89
C GLU A 23 9.00 -27.92 15.68
N THR A 24 8.40 -28.59 16.66
CA THR A 24 6.97 -28.93 16.64
C THR A 24 6.11 -27.66 16.59
N LEU A 25 6.44 -26.65 17.40
CA LEU A 25 5.76 -25.36 17.41
C LEU A 25 5.81 -24.69 16.03
N SER A 26 6.94 -24.74 15.33
CA SER A 26 7.04 -24.17 13.99
C SER A 26 6.10 -24.81 12.97
N ALA A 27 5.94 -26.13 13.06
CA ALA A 27 4.98 -26.85 12.22
C ALA A 27 3.53 -26.52 12.58
N GLU A 28 3.21 -26.42 13.87
CA GLU A 28 1.86 -26.06 14.34
C GLU A 28 1.49 -24.62 14.00
N ILE A 29 2.43 -23.68 14.04
CA ILE A 29 2.21 -22.30 13.60
C ILE A 29 1.90 -22.26 12.10
N ARG A 30 2.63 -22.99 11.25
CA ARG A 30 2.31 -23.09 9.83
C ARG A 30 0.91 -23.65 9.58
N GLU A 31 0.48 -24.63 10.36
CA GLU A 31 -0.88 -25.16 10.26
C GLU A 31 -1.92 -24.11 10.66
N ALA A 32 -1.66 -23.29 11.69
CA ALA A 32 -2.52 -22.17 12.08
C ALA A 32 -2.58 -21.09 10.97
N LEU A 33 -1.44 -20.79 10.35
CA LEU A 33 -1.38 -19.88 9.20
C LEU A 33 -2.20 -20.42 8.01
N PHE A 34 -2.10 -21.72 7.69
CA PHE A 34 -2.96 -22.34 6.68
C PHE A 34 -4.43 -22.22 7.01
N ASN A 35 -4.82 -22.53 8.25
CA ASN A 35 -6.21 -22.45 8.69
C ASN A 35 -6.81 -21.06 8.44
N ARG A 36 -6.08 -20.00 8.75
CA ARG A 36 -6.52 -18.63 8.53
C ARG A 36 -6.46 -18.23 7.05
N LEU A 37 -5.31 -18.38 6.40
CA LEU A 37 -5.05 -17.79 5.09
C LEU A 37 -5.81 -18.46 3.94
N THR A 38 -6.16 -19.73 4.07
CA THR A 38 -7.06 -20.41 3.11
C THR A 38 -8.47 -19.81 3.10
N LYS A 39 -8.91 -19.23 4.24
CA LYS A 39 -10.29 -18.74 4.43
C LYS A 39 -10.45 -17.25 4.23
N ILE A 40 -9.46 -16.43 4.63
CA ILE A 40 -9.57 -14.97 4.54
C ILE A 40 -8.48 -14.31 3.68
N GLY A 41 -7.46 -15.07 3.26
CA GLY A 41 -6.31 -14.54 2.52
C GLY A 41 -5.30 -13.79 3.41
N GLY A 42 -4.35 -13.10 2.79
CA GLY A 42 -3.30 -12.33 3.45
C GLY A 42 -1.90 -12.61 2.91
N HIS A 43 -0.86 -12.13 3.61
CA HIS A 43 0.54 -12.34 3.23
C HIS A 43 0.96 -13.77 3.54
N PHE A 44 1.13 -14.58 2.49
CA PHE A 44 1.40 -16.02 2.63
C PHE A 44 2.90 -16.32 2.69
N GLY A 45 3.61 -16.12 1.58
CA GLY A 45 5.02 -16.48 1.44
C GLY A 45 5.94 -15.88 2.49
N PRO A 46 5.86 -14.58 2.79
CA PRO A 46 6.66 -13.93 3.83
C PRO A 46 6.50 -14.58 5.20
N ASN A 47 5.26 -14.82 5.64
CA ASN A 47 4.98 -15.40 6.95
C ASN A 47 5.41 -16.87 7.06
N PHE A 48 5.24 -17.66 6.00
CA PHE A 48 5.71 -19.06 6.00
C PHE A 48 7.23 -19.17 6.00
N GLY A 49 7.93 -18.20 5.43
CA GLY A 49 9.39 -18.17 5.38
C GLY A 49 10.08 -17.79 6.68
N ILE A 50 9.43 -17.03 7.57
CA ILE A 50 10.06 -16.39 8.73
C ILE A 50 9.80 -17.11 10.07
N VAL A 51 8.96 -18.14 10.11
CA VAL A 51 8.45 -18.77 11.34
C VAL A 51 9.57 -19.11 12.32
N GLU A 52 10.63 -19.78 11.87
CA GLU A 52 11.73 -20.19 12.72
C GLU A 52 12.51 -19.00 13.29
N ALA A 53 12.70 -17.96 12.49
CA ALA A 53 13.41 -16.77 12.94
C ALA A 53 12.63 -16.02 14.03
N GLU A 54 11.33 -15.86 13.89
CA GLU A 54 10.50 -15.22 14.92
C GLU A 54 10.40 -16.06 16.19
N ILE A 55 10.30 -17.39 16.09
CA ILE A 55 10.39 -18.28 17.26
C ILE A 55 11.74 -18.08 17.98
N ALA A 56 12.85 -18.10 17.25
CA ALA A 56 14.19 -17.90 17.83
C ALA A 56 14.36 -16.50 18.43
N MET A 57 13.79 -15.46 17.82
CA MET A 57 13.76 -14.10 18.40
C MET A 57 13.05 -14.10 19.75
N HIS A 58 11.85 -14.68 19.85
CA HIS A 58 11.10 -14.75 21.10
C HIS A 58 11.72 -15.69 22.14
N TYR A 59 12.49 -16.69 21.71
CA TYR A 59 13.24 -17.55 22.61
C TYR A 59 14.43 -16.81 23.25
N VAL A 60 15.14 -15.97 22.50
CA VAL A 60 16.38 -15.30 22.95
C VAL A 60 16.07 -13.96 23.61
N PHE A 61 15.25 -13.13 23.01
CA PHE A 61 14.93 -11.78 23.48
C PHE A 61 13.64 -11.75 24.32
N SER A 62 13.41 -10.66 25.03
CA SER A 62 12.30 -10.51 25.98
C SER A 62 11.36 -9.37 25.57
N SER A 63 10.46 -9.60 24.60
CA SER A 63 9.40 -8.66 24.26
C SER A 63 8.35 -8.58 25.39
N PRO A 64 7.82 -7.39 25.76
CA PRO A 64 8.03 -6.07 25.15
C PRO A 64 9.21 -5.28 25.74
N LYS A 65 9.99 -5.84 26.67
CA LYS A 65 11.16 -5.18 27.24
C LYS A 65 12.18 -4.87 26.13
N ASP A 66 12.63 -5.88 25.41
CA ASP A 66 13.40 -5.73 24.18
C ASP A 66 12.47 -5.26 23.06
N LYS A 67 12.92 -4.33 22.24
CA LYS A 67 12.11 -3.60 21.28
C LYS A 67 12.23 -4.22 19.89
N PHE A 68 11.13 -4.79 19.37
CA PHE A 68 11.07 -5.34 18.02
C PHE A 68 10.42 -4.32 17.08
N VAL A 69 11.09 -4.05 15.97
CA VAL A 69 10.60 -3.18 14.90
C VAL A 69 10.57 -3.98 13.60
N PHE A 70 9.39 -4.27 13.11
CA PHE A 70 9.18 -5.01 11.88
C PHE A 70 9.06 -4.06 10.70
N ASP A 71 9.84 -4.29 9.64
CA ASP A 71 9.67 -3.56 8.37
C ASP A 71 8.41 -4.02 7.66
N VAL A 72 7.60 -3.10 7.15
CA VAL A 72 6.24 -3.38 6.61
C VAL A 72 5.34 -4.04 7.66
N SER A 73 5.90 -4.88 8.48
CA SER A 73 5.26 -5.77 9.46
C SER A 73 4.29 -6.83 8.88
N HIS A 74 4.24 -6.98 7.56
CA HIS A 74 3.44 -7.98 6.88
C HIS A 74 3.89 -9.43 7.16
N GLN A 75 5.08 -9.63 7.71
CA GLN A 75 5.65 -10.91 8.12
C GLN A 75 5.66 -11.08 9.65
N SER A 76 4.65 -10.56 10.35
CA SER A 76 4.55 -10.56 11.82
C SER A 76 3.51 -11.55 12.39
N TYR A 77 2.97 -12.47 11.59
CA TYR A 77 1.89 -13.34 12.07
C TYR A 77 2.37 -14.31 13.16
N THR A 78 3.57 -14.86 13.03
CA THR A 78 4.17 -15.69 14.09
C THR A 78 4.40 -14.87 15.37
N HIS A 79 4.89 -13.64 15.26
CA HIS A 79 5.00 -12.72 16.39
C HIS A 79 3.66 -12.50 17.09
N LYS A 80 2.59 -12.25 16.33
CA LYS A 80 1.23 -12.10 16.90
C LYS A 80 0.77 -13.36 17.62
N ILE A 81 0.96 -14.53 17.01
CA ILE A 81 0.64 -15.83 17.63
C ILE A 81 1.37 -16.00 18.96
N LEU A 82 2.68 -15.73 19.00
CA LEU A 82 3.53 -15.91 20.18
C LEU A 82 3.30 -14.87 21.28
N THR A 83 2.69 -13.73 20.94
CA THR A 83 2.38 -12.65 21.88
C THR A 83 0.91 -12.62 22.32
N GLY A 84 0.25 -13.79 22.34
CA GLY A 84 -1.06 -13.99 22.96
C GLY A 84 -2.25 -13.91 22.00
N ARG A 85 -2.04 -13.63 20.70
CA ARG A 85 -3.10 -13.48 19.69
C ARG A 85 -3.34 -14.76 18.85
N LYS A 86 -2.92 -15.93 19.34
CA LYS A 86 -3.10 -17.20 18.61
C LYS A 86 -4.55 -17.49 18.22
N ALA A 87 -5.53 -17.00 19.01
CA ALA A 87 -6.94 -17.20 18.73
C ALA A 87 -7.37 -16.66 17.36
N GLY A 88 -6.83 -15.51 16.92
CA GLY A 88 -7.04 -14.96 15.59
C GLY A 88 -6.47 -15.79 14.43
N TYR A 89 -5.81 -16.93 14.73
CA TYR A 89 -5.23 -17.85 13.73
C TYR A 89 -5.76 -19.28 13.81
N ILE A 90 -6.35 -19.67 14.94
CA ILE A 90 -6.85 -21.03 15.16
C ILE A 90 -8.36 -21.10 15.30
N ASP A 91 -9.05 -20.00 15.59
CA ASP A 91 -10.50 -19.91 15.76
C ASP A 91 -11.11 -19.11 14.61
N ASP A 92 -11.88 -19.77 13.77
CA ASP A 92 -12.50 -19.19 12.57
C ASP A 92 -13.36 -17.95 12.86
N ALA A 93 -14.02 -17.92 14.02
CA ALA A 93 -14.88 -16.80 14.41
C ALA A 93 -14.08 -15.53 14.75
N ARG A 94 -12.76 -15.67 14.97
CA ARG A 94 -11.88 -14.61 15.45
C ARG A 94 -10.84 -14.14 14.42
N PHE A 95 -10.84 -14.67 13.20
CA PHE A 95 -9.83 -14.34 12.17
C PHE A 95 -9.76 -12.86 11.80
N SER A 96 -10.83 -12.10 11.97
CA SER A 96 -10.87 -10.66 11.70
C SER A 96 -10.42 -9.78 12.86
N GLU A 97 -10.15 -10.36 14.06
CA GLU A 97 -9.77 -9.56 15.23
C GLU A 97 -8.38 -8.93 15.08
N ASP A 98 -7.44 -9.68 14.50
CA ASP A 98 -6.07 -9.23 14.32
C ASP A 98 -5.82 -8.70 12.90
N SER A 99 -5.17 -7.54 12.80
CA SER A 99 -4.73 -6.98 11.51
C SER A 99 -3.61 -7.80 10.88
N GLY A 100 -3.34 -7.55 9.61
CA GLY A 100 -2.23 -8.14 8.86
C GLY A 100 -0.86 -7.49 9.15
N TYR A 101 -0.83 -6.51 10.06
CA TYR A 101 0.35 -5.69 10.38
C TYR A 101 0.47 -5.50 11.88
N THR A 102 1.63 -5.03 12.37
CA THR A 102 1.77 -4.68 13.79
C THR A 102 0.86 -3.51 14.12
N ASN A 103 0.21 -3.58 15.29
CA ASN A 103 -0.73 -2.56 15.74
C ASN A 103 -0.66 -2.39 17.26
N PRO A 104 -0.16 -1.25 17.76
CA PRO A 104 -0.09 -0.96 19.20
C PRO A 104 -1.43 -0.99 19.93
N ALA A 105 -2.55 -0.83 19.21
CA ALA A 105 -3.88 -0.96 19.81
C ALA A 105 -4.27 -2.43 20.08
N GLU A 106 -3.62 -3.40 19.43
CA GLU A 106 -3.86 -4.82 19.63
C GLU A 106 -2.98 -5.40 20.75
N SER A 107 -1.75 -4.91 20.89
CA SER A 107 -0.77 -5.50 21.83
C SER A 107 0.35 -4.53 22.20
N GLU A 108 0.78 -4.57 23.48
CA GLU A 108 1.99 -3.85 23.95
C GLU A 108 3.30 -4.36 23.32
N HIS A 109 3.27 -5.52 22.67
CA HIS A 109 4.40 -6.10 21.95
C HIS A 109 4.61 -5.45 20.57
N ASP A 110 3.62 -4.76 20.04
CA ASP A 110 3.66 -4.02 18.77
C ASP A 110 3.97 -2.55 19.07
N LEU A 111 5.13 -2.05 18.64
CA LEU A 111 5.57 -0.69 18.98
C LEU A 111 5.02 0.38 18.04
N PHE A 112 4.80 0.01 16.77
CA PHE A 112 4.41 0.92 15.70
C PHE A 112 3.36 0.29 14.80
N ASN A 113 2.45 1.11 14.28
CA ASN A 113 1.71 0.76 13.07
C ASN A 113 2.66 0.93 11.88
N VAL A 114 3.08 -0.15 11.27
CA VAL A 114 3.95 -0.14 10.09
C VAL A 114 3.29 -0.96 8.99
N GLY A 115 3.18 -0.40 7.80
CA GLY A 115 2.63 -1.08 6.61
C GLY A 115 3.41 -0.74 5.35
N HIS A 116 4.23 0.32 5.41
CA HIS A 116 5.13 0.73 4.34
C HIS A 116 6.55 0.22 4.61
N THR A 117 7.31 0.02 3.54
CA THR A 117 8.67 -0.53 3.57
C THR A 117 9.71 0.47 4.05
N SER A 118 10.90 -0.05 4.38
CA SER A 118 12.17 0.67 4.49
C SER A 118 12.35 1.53 5.74
N THR A 119 11.35 1.62 6.63
CA THR A 119 11.38 2.52 7.80
C THR A 119 11.88 1.87 9.09
N SER A 120 11.97 0.54 9.16
CA SER A 120 12.26 -0.17 10.41
C SER A 120 13.60 0.19 11.02
N ILE A 121 14.65 0.36 10.19
CA ILE A 121 15.99 0.72 10.67
C ILE A 121 15.98 2.13 11.26
N SER A 122 15.35 3.09 10.57
CA SER A 122 15.22 4.48 11.04
C SER A 122 14.47 4.55 12.38
N LEU A 123 13.34 3.84 12.50
CA LEU A 123 12.57 3.76 13.76
C LEU A 123 13.42 3.14 14.89
N ALA A 124 14.19 2.08 14.56
CA ALA A 124 15.07 1.42 15.52
C ALA A 124 16.24 2.31 15.97
N THR A 125 16.85 3.10 15.08
CA THR A 125 17.87 4.08 15.46
C THR A 125 17.31 5.13 16.42
N GLY A 126 16.07 5.58 16.20
CA GLY A 126 15.36 6.46 17.14
C GLY A 126 15.17 5.84 18.53
N LEU A 127 14.80 4.56 18.61
CA LEU A 127 14.69 3.82 19.87
C LEU A 127 16.04 3.65 20.56
N CYS A 128 17.11 3.42 19.80
CA CYS A 128 18.47 3.35 20.35
C CYS A 128 18.88 4.69 20.96
N LYS A 129 18.62 5.78 20.26
CA LYS A 129 18.94 7.14 20.75
C LYS A 129 18.16 7.48 22.02
N ALA A 130 16.88 7.13 22.05
CA ALA A 130 16.05 7.29 23.26
C ALA A 130 16.60 6.46 24.44
N ARG A 131 17.02 5.22 24.19
CA ARG A 131 17.65 4.37 25.20
C ARG A 131 18.97 4.96 25.73
N GLU A 132 19.84 5.46 24.83
CA GLU A 132 21.11 6.10 25.20
C GLU A 132 20.88 7.27 26.15
N LEU A 133 19.92 8.14 25.85
CA LEU A 133 19.57 9.30 26.67
C LEU A 133 18.94 8.93 28.02
N GLN A 134 18.25 7.80 28.09
CA GLN A 134 17.62 7.29 29.31
C GLN A 134 18.50 6.36 30.13
N ASN A 135 19.72 6.04 29.66
CA ASN A 135 20.60 5.01 30.22
C ASN A 135 19.90 3.64 30.36
N GLY A 136 19.01 3.34 29.44
CA GLY A 136 18.25 2.10 29.40
C GLY A 136 19.11 0.89 29.02
N LYS A 137 18.62 -0.30 29.38
CA LYS A 137 19.32 -1.57 29.10
C LYS A 137 18.34 -2.57 28.49
N TRP A 138 18.00 -2.41 27.23
CA TRP A 138 17.19 -3.32 26.43
C TRP A 138 17.77 -3.43 25.04
N ASN A 139 17.54 -4.57 24.39
CA ASN A 139 17.92 -4.73 23.00
C ASN A 139 16.93 -3.99 22.09
N VAL A 140 17.42 -3.49 20.95
CA VAL A 140 16.60 -2.97 19.87
C VAL A 140 16.87 -3.83 18.64
N ILE A 141 15.82 -4.44 18.11
CA ILE A 141 15.88 -5.38 16.99
C ILE A 141 15.02 -4.82 15.84
N ALA A 142 15.63 -4.54 14.70
CA ALA A 142 14.94 -4.24 13.45
C ALA A 142 14.95 -5.49 12.57
N LEU A 143 13.79 -5.95 12.13
CA LEU A 143 13.65 -7.01 11.15
C LEU A 143 13.23 -6.41 9.80
N ILE A 144 14.09 -6.54 8.79
CA ILE A 144 13.88 -6.02 7.44
C ILE A 144 14.04 -7.12 6.39
N GLY A 145 13.13 -7.16 5.41
CA GLY A 145 13.28 -8.03 4.24
C GLY A 145 14.28 -7.46 3.23
N ASP A 146 14.89 -8.34 2.46
CA ASP A 146 15.82 -7.98 1.37
C ASP A 146 15.19 -7.00 0.37
N GLY A 147 13.93 -7.20 -0.01
CA GLY A 147 13.21 -6.29 -0.90
C GLY A 147 13.13 -4.86 -0.38
N SER A 148 12.92 -4.67 0.92
CA SER A 148 12.80 -3.36 1.55
C SER A 148 14.12 -2.58 1.62
N LEU A 149 15.26 -3.26 1.47
CA LEU A 149 16.57 -2.58 1.44
C LEU A 149 16.78 -1.70 0.20
N SER A 150 15.97 -1.86 -0.85
CA SER A 150 16.04 -0.99 -2.05
C SER A 150 15.49 0.42 -1.83
N GLY A 151 14.71 0.64 -0.77
CA GLY A 151 14.20 1.97 -0.44
C GLY A 151 15.29 2.90 0.10
N GLY A 152 15.26 4.17 -0.33
CA GLY A 152 16.26 5.17 0.06
C GLY A 152 16.37 5.31 1.58
N GLU A 153 15.25 5.36 2.29
CA GLU A 153 15.22 5.48 3.77
C GLU A 153 15.91 4.31 4.49
N ALA A 154 15.87 3.08 3.94
CA ALA A 154 16.60 1.97 4.52
C ALA A 154 18.13 2.20 4.46
N LEU A 155 18.62 2.76 3.34
CA LEU A 155 20.05 3.11 3.19
C LEU A 155 20.44 4.29 4.09
N GLU A 156 19.59 5.30 4.23
CA GLU A 156 19.74 6.40 5.19
C GLU A 156 19.79 5.87 6.62
N GLY A 157 18.91 4.93 6.96
CA GLY A 157 18.87 4.26 8.25
C GLY A 157 20.15 3.46 8.55
N LEU A 158 20.68 2.71 7.57
CA LEU A 158 21.96 2.00 7.68
C LEU A 158 23.12 2.97 7.91
N ASN A 159 23.16 4.08 7.15
CA ASN A 159 24.19 5.11 7.30
C ASN A 159 24.18 5.72 8.71
N VAL A 160 22.99 6.08 9.23
CA VAL A 160 22.84 6.61 10.59
C VAL A 160 23.18 5.55 11.64
N ALA A 161 22.78 4.30 11.44
CA ALA A 161 23.11 3.19 12.35
C ALA A 161 24.62 3.02 12.51
N GLY A 162 25.39 3.06 11.42
CA GLY A 162 26.84 2.87 11.46
C GLY A 162 27.63 4.10 11.96
N SER A 163 27.07 5.30 11.84
CA SER A 163 27.76 6.55 12.20
C SER A 163 27.37 7.11 13.57
N GLU A 164 26.08 7.09 13.93
CA GLU A 164 25.55 7.84 15.06
C GLU A 164 25.12 6.97 16.25
N ILE A 165 24.89 5.66 16.06
CA ILE A 165 24.49 4.77 17.14
C ILE A 165 25.71 4.16 17.80
N ARG A 166 25.81 4.27 19.14
CA ARG A 166 26.94 3.80 19.96
C ARG A 166 26.53 2.69 20.93
N SER A 167 25.43 2.03 20.66
CA SER A 167 24.81 1.06 21.56
C SER A 167 24.19 -0.09 20.78
N ASN A 168 23.62 -1.06 21.48
CA ASN A 168 23.01 -2.24 20.89
C ASN A 168 21.94 -1.86 19.86
N LEU A 169 22.13 -2.29 18.62
CA LEU A 169 21.14 -2.32 17.55
C LEU A 169 21.38 -3.60 16.74
N ILE A 170 20.39 -4.46 16.68
CA ILE A 170 20.45 -5.70 15.92
C ILE A 170 19.56 -5.53 14.70
N ILE A 171 20.16 -5.53 13.50
CA ILE A 171 19.44 -5.44 12.24
C ILE A 171 19.40 -6.83 11.62
N ILE A 172 18.25 -7.49 11.68
CA ILE A 172 18.03 -8.80 11.06
C ILE A 172 17.59 -8.56 9.62
N VAL A 173 18.46 -8.91 8.67
CA VAL A 173 18.16 -8.89 7.24
C VAL A 173 17.64 -10.27 6.85
N ASN A 174 16.34 -10.37 6.58
CA ASN A 174 15.70 -11.59 6.10
C ASN A 174 15.82 -11.66 4.57
N ASP A 175 16.89 -12.34 4.10
CA ASP A 175 17.16 -12.52 2.68
C ASP A 175 16.55 -13.84 2.20
N ASN A 176 15.50 -13.73 1.41
CA ASN A 176 14.83 -14.86 0.74
C ASN A 176 14.91 -14.78 -0.79
N GLN A 177 15.75 -13.87 -1.31
CA GLN A 177 16.06 -13.65 -2.71
C GLN A 177 14.86 -13.18 -3.54
N GLN A 178 13.85 -12.62 -2.90
CA GLN A 178 12.65 -12.15 -3.58
C GLN A 178 11.88 -11.11 -2.76
N SER A 179 11.58 -9.98 -3.38
CA SER A 179 10.57 -9.03 -2.92
C SER A 179 9.15 -9.52 -3.29
N ILE A 180 8.27 -8.68 -3.82
CA ILE A 180 7.05 -9.13 -4.53
C ILE A 180 7.51 -9.79 -5.84
N SER A 181 8.11 -9.00 -6.74
CA SER A 181 8.83 -9.49 -7.92
C SER A 181 10.27 -9.88 -7.60
N GLU A 182 11.00 -10.34 -8.59
CA GLU A 182 12.42 -10.66 -8.47
C GLU A 182 13.23 -9.42 -8.13
N THR A 183 14.21 -9.57 -7.24
CA THR A 183 15.13 -8.51 -6.87
C THR A 183 16.32 -8.45 -7.83
N HIS A 184 16.73 -7.26 -8.23
CA HIS A 184 17.86 -7.05 -9.13
C HIS A 184 18.63 -5.77 -8.80
N GLY A 185 19.85 -5.63 -9.36
CA GLY A 185 20.70 -4.48 -9.13
C GLY A 185 21.92 -4.76 -8.27
N GLY A 186 22.73 -3.73 -8.01
CA GLY A 186 24.02 -3.85 -7.33
C GLY A 186 23.92 -4.32 -5.88
N LEU A 187 22.91 -3.85 -5.16
CA LEU A 187 22.63 -4.28 -3.78
C LEU A 187 22.41 -5.81 -3.70
N TYR A 188 21.56 -6.33 -4.58
CA TYR A 188 21.22 -7.76 -4.56
C TYR A 188 22.34 -8.66 -5.07
N LYS A 189 23.20 -8.16 -5.98
CA LYS A 189 24.44 -8.84 -6.36
C LYS A 189 25.39 -8.96 -5.15
N ASN A 190 25.47 -7.91 -4.33
CA ASN A 190 26.26 -7.98 -3.11
C ASN A 190 25.68 -8.97 -2.09
N LEU A 191 24.37 -8.99 -1.89
CA LEU A 191 23.71 -10.01 -1.05
C LEU A 191 23.98 -11.43 -1.57
N GLU A 192 23.95 -11.64 -2.88
CA GLU A 192 24.29 -12.92 -3.51
C GLU A 192 25.75 -13.31 -3.27
N GLU A 193 26.71 -12.41 -3.42
CA GLU A 193 28.11 -12.65 -3.09
C GLU A 193 28.30 -13.01 -1.62
N LEU A 194 27.59 -12.33 -0.73
CA LEU A 194 27.62 -12.64 0.71
C LEU A 194 27.07 -14.03 1.00
N ARG A 195 25.96 -14.43 0.36
CA ARG A 195 25.43 -15.80 0.48
C ARG A 195 26.41 -16.84 -0.05
N ASN A 196 26.96 -16.64 -1.24
CA ASN A 196 27.85 -17.58 -1.90
C ASN A 196 29.21 -17.73 -1.21
N SER A 197 29.65 -16.73 -0.45
CA SER A 197 30.89 -16.72 0.30
C SER A 197 30.75 -17.11 1.79
N ASP A 198 29.57 -17.59 2.21
CA ASP A 198 29.25 -17.78 3.64
C ASP A 198 29.55 -16.50 4.46
N GLY A 199 29.19 -15.33 3.92
CA GLY A 199 29.38 -14.02 4.57
C GLY A 199 30.82 -13.49 4.56
N LYS A 200 31.75 -14.11 3.82
CA LYS A 200 33.19 -13.82 3.85
C LYS A 200 33.66 -12.92 2.71
N SER A 201 32.78 -12.48 1.80
CA SER A 201 33.15 -11.56 0.73
C SER A 201 33.81 -10.29 1.31
N GLU A 202 34.87 -9.81 0.65
CA GLU A 202 35.47 -8.51 0.96
C GLU A 202 34.54 -7.35 0.64
N HIS A 203 33.67 -7.53 -0.37
CA HIS A 203 32.60 -6.59 -0.71
C HIS A 203 31.41 -6.83 0.19
N ASN A 204 31.18 -5.93 1.14
CA ASN A 204 30.08 -6.05 2.10
C ASN A 204 29.50 -4.69 2.44
N ILE A 205 28.37 -4.36 1.81
CA ILE A 205 27.71 -3.08 1.96
C ILE A 205 27.44 -2.72 3.43
N PHE A 206 27.13 -3.68 4.28
CA PHE A 206 26.86 -3.40 5.70
C PHE A 206 28.12 -2.98 6.46
N LYS A 207 29.26 -3.61 6.14
CA LYS A 207 30.57 -3.20 6.70
C LYS A 207 31.01 -1.84 6.16
N ASP A 208 30.67 -1.53 4.91
CA ASP A 208 30.98 -0.23 4.29
C ASP A 208 30.20 0.91 4.96
N PHE A 209 29.03 0.63 5.52
CA PHE A 209 28.30 1.54 6.42
C PHE A 209 28.86 1.59 7.86
N GLY A 210 29.89 0.83 8.19
CA GLY A 210 30.49 0.80 9.53
C GLY A 210 29.79 -0.13 10.53
N LEU A 211 29.00 -1.08 10.06
CA LEU A 211 28.27 -2.03 10.89
C LEU A 211 29.05 -3.34 11.06
N ASP A 212 28.93 -3.96 12.23
CA ASP A 212 29.34 -5.37 12.39
C ASP A 212 28.38 -6.26 11.58
N TYR A 213 28.88 -7.40 11.12
CA TYR A 213 28.13 -8.28 10.24
C TYR A 213 28.35 -9.75 10.58
N ILE A 214 27.24 -10.49 10.66
CA ILE A 214 27.18 -11.93 10.82
C ILE A 214 26.24 -12.51 9.76
N TYR A 215 26.65 -13.59 9.10
CA TYR A 215 25.81 -14.33 8.16
C TYR A 215 25.41 -15.68 8.76
N GLU A 216 24.10 -16.00 8.65
CA GLU A 216 23.54 -17.30 9.02
C GLU A 216 22.81 -17.91 7.81
N LYS A 217 23.46 -18.91 7.21
CA LYS A 217 22.92 -19.57 6.01
C LYS A 217 21.70 -20.45 6.27
N ASN A 218 21.56 -20.95 7.51
CA ASN A 218 20.46 -21.83 7.90
C ASN A 218 19.32 -21.03 8.55
N GLY A 219 18.84 -19.99 7.87
CA GLY A 219 17.81 -19.06 8.38
C GLY A 219 16.44 -19.70 8.66
N ASN A 220 16.28 -20.99 8.37
CA ASN A 220 15.12 -21.78 8.76
C ASN A 220 15.49 -22.98 9.69
N ASP A 221 16.62 -22.91 10.37
CA ASP A 221 17.00 -23.84 11.45
C ASP A 221 16.98 -23.11 12.79
N ILE A 222 16.07 -23.53 13.68
CA ILE A 222 15.82 -22.82 14.95
C ILE A 222 17.07 -22.86 15.84
N GLY A 223 17.79 -23.97 15.86
CA GLY A 223 18.99 -24.11 16.66
C GLY A 223 20.11 -23.14 16.25
N SER A 224 20.40 -23.06 14.95
CA SER A 224 21.34 -22.11 14.37
C SER A 224 20.96 -20.66 14.64
N LEU A 225 19.68 -20.34 14.49
CA LEU A 225 19.15 -18.99 14.76
C LEU A 225 19.27 -18.61 16.24
N ILE A 226 18.95 -19.50 17.15
CA ILE A 226 19.13 -19.28 18.61
C ILE A 226 20.60 -18.99 18.93
N GLU A 227 21.52 -19.75 18.37
CA GLU A 227 22.94 -19.54 18.61
C GLU A 227 23.46 -18.21 18.07
N VAL A 228 23.03 -17.80 16.89
CA VAL A 228 23.44 -16.49 16.32
C VAL A 228 22.80 -15.32 17.09
N PHE A 229 21.56 -15.43 17.49
CA PHE A 229 20.89 -14.37 18.26
C PHE A 229 21.45 -14.24 19.68
N LYS A 230 21.86 -15.34 20.32
CA LYS A 230 22.58 -15.28 21.60
C LYS A 230 23.90 -14.54 21.49
N LYS A 231 24.62 -14.66 20.35
CA LYS A 231 25.91 -13.96 20.14
C LYS A 231 25.73 -12.44 20.04
N VAL A 232 24.60 -11.98 19.53
CA VAL A 232 24.34 -10.54 19.35
C VAL A 232 23.47 -9.93 20.44
N LYS A 233 22.91 -10.74 21.32
CA LYS A 233 22.16 -10.27 22.48
C LYS A 233 23.08 -9.46 23.39
N ASP A 234 22.61 -8.31 23.84
CA ASP A 234 23.33 -7.41 24.75
C ASP A 234 24.69 -6.90 24.21
N ILE A 235 24.95 -7.01 22.91
CA ILE A 235 26.10 -6.41 22.25
C ILE A 235 26.05 -4.88 22.36
N ASP A 236 27.20 -4.21 22.38
CA ASP A 236 27.29 -2.77 22.65
C ASP A 236 27.42 -1.89 21.39
N ARG A 237 27.13 -2.43 20.22
CA ARG A 237 27.26 -1.74 18.93
C ARG A 237 26.26 -2.28 17.89
N PRO A 238 25.99 -1.50 16.83
CA PRO A 238 25.13 -1.94 15.75
C PRO A 238 25.70 -3.14 14.99
N THR A 239 24.88 -4.17 14.83
CA THR A 239 25.27 -5.43 14.18
C THR A 239 24.18 -5.89 13.23
N VAL A 240 24.55 -6.20 11.99
CA VAL A 240 23.67 -6.86 11.01
C VAL A 240 23.79 -8.38 11.16
N VAL A 241 22.64 -9.02 11.31
CA VAL A 241 22.48 -10.47 11.22
C VAL A 241 21.76 -10.79 9.92
N HIS A 242 22.49 -11.21 8.91
CA HIS A 242 21.96 -11.56 7.61
C HIS A 242 21.58 -13.04 7.60
N ILE A 243 20.28 -13.33 7.58
CA ILE A 243 19.74 -14.70 7.57
C ILE A 243 19.22 -15.07 6.18
N ASN A 244 19.55 -16.26 5.69
CA ASN A 244 19.05 -16.77 4.42
C ASN A 244 17.86 -17.70 4.68
N THR A 245 16.65 -17.30 4.26
CA THR A 245 15.41 -18.02 4.49
C THR A 245 14.73 -18.49 3.19
N LEU A 246 13.82 -19.44 3.30
CA LEU A 246 13.02 -19.94 2.18
C LEU A 246 11.60 -19.37 2.22
N LYS A 247 11.31 -18.38 1.38
CA LYS A 247 9.97 -17.80 1.21
C LYS A 247 8.96 -18.89 0.83
N GLY A 248 7.86 -18.98 1.57
CA GLY A 248 6.82 -19.97 1.33
C GLY A 248 7.13 -21.38 1.89
N LYS A 249 8.16 -21.54 2.75
CA LYS A 249 8.54 -22.83 3.35
C LYS A 249 7.32 -23.58 3.92
N GLY A 250 7.21 -24.87 3.56
CA GLY A 250 6.09 -25.72 4.00
C GLY A 250 4.90 -25.75 3.03
N TYR A 251 4.96 -25.03 1.90
CA TYR A 251 4.01 -25.13 0.81
C TYR A 251 4.71 -25.07 -0.55
N GLU A 252 4.83 -26.20 -1.20
CA GLU A 252 5.63 -26.35 -2.45
C GLU A 252 5.20 -25.35 -3.54
N ARG A 253 3.90 -25.07 -3.68
CA ARG A 253 3.39 -24.10 -4.66
C ARG A 253 3.91 -22.68 -4.38
N ALA A 254 4.00 -22.30 -3.11
CA ALA A 254 4.52 -20.98 -2.73
C ALA A 254 6.04 -20.89 -2.87
N VAL A 255 6.74 -22.00 -2.74
CA VAL A 255 8.18 -22.07 -3.00
C VAL A 255 8.47 -21.99 -4.50
N ALA A 256 7.63 -22.63 -5.31
CA ALA A 256 7.78 -22.67 -6.77
C ALA A 256 7.39 -21.33 -7.44
N ASP A 257 6.43 -20.61 -6.89
CA ASP A 257 5.95 -19.32 -7.42
C ASP A 257 5.83 -18.29 -6.28
N LYS A 258 6.97 -17.75 -5.90
CA LYS A 258 7.09 -16.82 -4.77
C LYS A 258 6.36 -15.50 -4.98
N GLU A 259 6.16 -15.07 -6.24
CA GLU A 259 5.47 -13.82 -6.60
C GLU A 259 3.97 -13.98 -6.37
N THR A 260 3.32 -14.96 -6.98
CA THR A 260 1.88 -15.22 -6.82
C THR A 260 1.49 -15.49 -5.37
N TRP A 261 2.39 -16.10 -4.59
CA TRP A 261 2.17 -16.44 -3.19
C TRP A 261 2.73 -15.43 -2.19
N HIS A 262 3.15 -14.25 -2.65
CA HIS A 262 3.51 -13.16 -1.72
C HIS A 262 2.30 -12.75 -0.89
N TRP A 263 1.17 -12.49 -1.55
CA TRP A 263 -0.13 -12.21 -0.96
C TRP A 263 -1.21 -13.05 -1.67
N THR A 264 -2.24 -13.49 -0.95
CA THR A 264 -3.28 -14.33 -1.52
C THR A 264 -4.68 -13.95 -1.03
N VAL A 265 -5.68 -14.13 -1.89
CA VAL A 265 -7.10 -14.22 -1.52
C VAL A 265 -7.40 -15.62 -0.96
N PRO A 266 -8.59 -15.88 -0.39
CA PRO A 266 -9.01 -17.23 -0.03
C PRO A 266 -8.77 -18.24 -1.16
N PHE A 267 -8.28 -19.43 -0.80
CA PHE A 267 -7.89 -20.45 -1.77
C PHE A 267 -8.08 -21.88 -1.26
N ASN A 268 -8.16 -22.84 -2.17
CA ASN A 268 -8.13 -24.26 -1.84
C ASN A 268 -6.69 -24.72 -1.57
N ARG A 269 -6.44 -25.25 -0.37
CA ARG A 269 -5.10 -25.69 0.07
C ARG A 269 -4.47 -26.75 -0.84
N GLU A 270 -5.28 -27.71 -1.33
CA GLU A 270 -4.77 -28.84 -2.11
C GLU A 270 -4.47 -28.45 -3.56
N THR A 271 -5.39 -27.70 -4.18
CA THR A 271 -5.26 -27.33 -5.60
C THR A 271 -4.51 -26.02 -5.81
N GLY A 272 -4.49 -25.13 -4.81
CA GLY A 272 -3.98 -23.75 -4.91
C GLY A 272 -4.93 -22.80 -5.63
N GLU A 273 -6.11 -23.25 -6.05
CA GLU A 273 -7.08 -22.43 -6.77
C GLU A 273 -7.67 -21.35 -5.87
N LYS A 274 -7.73 -20.12 -6.40
CA LYS A 274 -8.35 -18.98 -5.72
C LYS A 274 -9.86 -19.15 -5.67
N LEU A 275 -10.47 -18.92 -4.50
CA LEU A 275 -11.91 -19.05 -4.30
C LEU A 275 -12.71 -17.78 -4.63
N VAL A 276 -12.02 -16.69 -4.97
CA VAL A 276 -12.64 -15.44 -5.39
C VAL A 276 -12.63 -15.39 -6.92
N ALA A 277 -13.81 -15.22 -7.50
CA ALA A 277 -13.94 -15.10 -8.94
C ALA A 277 -13.27 -13.81 -9.45
N GLY A 278 -12.43 -13.93 -10.45
CA GLY A 278 -11.91 -12.80 -11.21
C GLY A 278 -13.04 -12.18 -12.07
N GLY A 279 -12.90 -10.90 -12.38
CA GLY A 279 -13.81 -10.20 -13.29
C GLY A 279 -13.07 -9.04 -13.95
N ARG A 280 -13.74 -8.37 -14.93
CA ARG A 280 -13.19 -7.17 -15.53
C ARG A 280 -13.09 -6.06 -14.49
N ASN A 281 -11.90 -5.52 -14.32
CA ASN A 281 -11.59 -4.50 -13.33
C ASN A 281 -10.52 -3.55 -13.89
N TYR A 282 -10.20 -2.49 -13.14
CA TYR A 282 -9.18 -1.52 -13.57
C TYR A 282 -7.82 -2.17 -13.85
N VAL A 283 -7.39 -3.15 -13.07
CA VAL A 283 -6.11 -3.84 -13.28
C VAL A 283 -6.08 -4.59 -14.62
N SER A 284 -7.15 -5.33 -14.96
CA SER A 284 -7.23 -6.04 -16.24
C SER A 284 -7.26 -5.09 -17.44
N VAL A 285 -7.98 -3.96 -17.33
CA VAL A 285 -8.01 -2.94 -18.38
C VAL A 285 -6.65 -2.25 -18.52
N THR A 286 -5.99 -1.94 -17.41
CA THR A 286 -4.63 -1.35 -17.41
C THR A 286 -3.63 -2.26 -18.11
N ARG A 287 -3.65 -3.57 -17.81
CA ARG A 287 -2.80 -4.56 -18.49
C ARG A 287 -3.04 -4.57 -19.99
N GLU A 288 -4.30 -4.67 -20.42
CA GLU A 288 -4.66 -4.66 -21.85
C GLU A 288 -4.19 -3.36 -22.52
N TYR A 289 -4.40 -2.23 -21.89
CA TYR A 289 -3.97 -0.92 -22.38
C TYR A 289 -2.46 -0.85 -22.57
N ILE A 290 -1.69 -1.24 -21.54
CA ILE A 290 -0.22 -1.22 -21.58
C ILE A 290 0.31 -2.07 -22.74
N LEU A 291 -0.13 -3.32 -22.87
CA LEU A 291 0.34 -4.22 -23.92
C LEU A 291 0.00 -3.68 -25.31
N ASN A 292 -1.20 -3.15 -25.49
CA ASN A 292 -1.62 -2.55 -26.76
C ASN A 292 -0.88 -1.25 -27.09
N LYS A 293 -0.57 -0.44 -26.07
CA LYS A 293 0.15 0.83 -26.23
C LYS A 293 1.61 0.59 -26.59
N ALA A 294 2.27 -0.32 -25.89
CA ALA A 294 3.67 -0.66 -26.15
C ALA A 294 3.90 -1.22 -27.56
N GLU A 295 2.94 -1.98 -28.12
CA GLU A 295 3.04 -2.46 -29.51
C GLU A 295 2.97 -1.33 -30.56
N LYS A 296 2.43 -0.16 -30.20
CA LYS A 296 2.17 0.95 -31.14
C LYS A 296 3.07 2.14 -30.95
N ASP A 297 3.72 2.26 -29.80
CA ASP A 297 4.50 3.44 -29.42
C ASP A 297 5.81 3.03 -28.73
N ASP A 298 6.89 3.03 -29.48
CA ASP A 298 8.24 2.69 -28.99
C ASP A 298 8.77 3.68 -27.93
N LYS A 299 8.10 4.83 -27.76
CA LYS A 299 8.45 5.84 -26.73
C LYS A 299 7.70 5.63 -25.41
N PHE A 300 6.72 4.74 -25.38
CA PHE A 300 5.98 4.43 -24.17
C PHE A 300 6.78 3.52 -23.24
N VAL A 301 6.85 3.86 -21.96
CA VAL A 301 7.57 3.10 -20.93
C VAL A 301 6.71 3.00 -19.66
N VAL A 302 6.59 1.80 -19.12
CA VAL A 302 5.96 1.56 -17.80
C VAL A 302 7.04 1.50 -16.74
N VAL A 303 6.86 2.27 -15.66
CA VAL A 303 7.74 2.27 -14.48
C VAL A 303 6.95 1.85 -13.25
N THR A 304 7.44 0.88 -12.50
CA THR A 304 6.79 0.43 -11.25
C THR A 304 7.79 0.29 -10.11
N PRO A 305 7.44 0.69 -8.89
CA PRO A 305 8.26 0.42 -7.71
C PRO A 305 7.90 -0.95 -7.11
N ASN A 306 8.36 -2.03 -7.75
CA ASN A 306 8.16 -3.43 -7.33
C ASN A 306 6.69 -3.88 -7.20
N MET A 307 5.80 -3.28 -8.00
CA MET A 307 4.36 -3.54 -7.94
C MET A 307 3.75 -3.99 -9.28
N PRO A 308 4.36 -4.96 -10.02
CA PRO A 308 3.84 -5.38 -11.33
C PRO A 308 2.45 -6.00 -11.24
N MET A 309 2.06 -6.53 -10.08
CA MET A 309 0.72 -7.08 -9.86
C MET A 309 -0.36 -5.99 -9.84
N CYS A 310 -0.05 -4.76 -9.41
CA CYS A 310 -0.99 -3.63 -9.43
C CYS A 310 -1.42 -3.24 -10.85
N VAL A 311 -0.64 -3.65 -11.85
CA VAL A 311 -0.93 -3.44 -13.27
C VAL A 311 -1.33 -4.74 -13.99
N GLY A 312 -1.41 -5.84 -13.25
CA GLY A 312 -1.76 -7.15 -13.78
C GLY A 312 -0.72 -7.76 -14.74
N LEU A 313 0.51 -7.22 -14.77
CA LEU A 313 1.58 -7.70 -15.65
C LEU A 313 2.22 -8.99 -15.10
N SER A 314 1.97 -10.10 -15.78
CA SER A 314 2.63 -11.37 -15.50
C SER A 314 4.13 -11.33 -15.85
N PRO A 315 4.95 -12.28 -15.36
CA PRO A 315 6.35 -12.40 -15.81
C PRO A 315 6.49 -12.47 -17.33
N ALA A 316 5.58 -13.18 -18.02
CA ALA A 316 5.58 -13.27 -19.49
C ALA A 316 5.27 -11.91 -20.16
N ASP A 317 4.36 -11.12 -19.61
CA ASP A 317 4.06 -9.77 -20.11
C ASP A 317 5.28 -8.86 -19.97
N ARG A 318 5.98 -8.93 -18.84
CA ARG A 318 7.21 -8.13 -18.58
C ARG A 318 8.33 -8.48 -19.56
N VAL A 319 8.52 -9.78 -19.86
CA VAL A 319 9.47 -10.22 -20.88
C VAL A 319 9.07 -9.71 -22.28
N LYS A 320 7.77 -9.70 -22.62
CA LYS A 320 7.26 -9.16 -23.88
C LYS A 320 7.50 -7.66 -24.01
N LEU A 321 7.33 -6.90 -22.94
CA LEU A 321 7.57 -5.46 -22.90
C LEU A 321 9.06 -5.11 -23.03
N GLY A 322 9.96 -5.96 -22.55
CA GLY A 322 11.40 -5.75 -22.63
C GLY A 322 11.84 -4.40 -22.03
N GLU A 323 12.51 -3.56 -22.82
CA GLU A 323 13.01 -2.24 -22.39
C GLU A 323 11.88 -1.22 -22.09
N GLN A 324 10.65 -1.49 -22.52
CA GLN A 324 9.48 -0.66 -22.19
C GLN A 324 8.89 -0.96 -20.81
N PHE A 325 9.49 -1.85 -20.03
CA PHE A 325 9.13 -2.12 -18.65
C PHE A 325 10.33 -1.92 -17.73
N VAL A 326 10.17 -1.08 -16.71
CA VAL A 326 11.21 -0.80 -15.71
C VAL A 326 10.64 -1.03 -14.32
N ASP A 327 11.22 -1.97 -13.59
CA ASP A 327 11.00 -2.16 -12.16
C ASP A 327 12.20 -1.57 -11.41
N VAL A 328 11.95 -0.57 -10.58
CA VAL A 328 13.03 0.15 -9.84
C VAL A 328 13.29 -0.44 -8.45
N GLY A 329 12.65 -1.55 -8.09
CA GLY A 329 12.60 -2.02 -6.72
C GLY A 329 11.59 -1.21 -5.89
N ILE A 330 11.55 -1.42 -4.57
CA ILE A 330 10.65 -0.64 -3.70
C ILE A 330 11.27 0.74 -3.47
N ALA A 331 11.09 1.64 -4.46
CA ALA A 331 11.72 2.96 -4.50
C ALA A 331 10.83 3.94 -5.29
N GLU A 332 9.76 4.43 -4.68
CA GLU A 332 8.77 5.30 -5.31
C GLU A 332 9.40 6.64 -5.74
N GLU A 333 10.28 7.20 -4.92
CA GLU A 333 11.01 8.44 -5.21
C GLU A 333 11.87 8.28 -6.47
N GLN A 334 12.60 7.16 -6.59
CA GLN A 334 13.38 6.82 -7.77
C GLN A 334 12.50 6.65 -9.01
N ALA A 335 11.33 6.00 -8.87
CA ALA A 335 10.39 5.81 -9.97
C ALA A 335 9.96 7.15 -10.57
N VAL A 336 9.59 8.11 -9.73
CA VAL A 336 9.12 9.44 -10.17
C VAL A 336 10.25 10.28 -10.74
N ALA A 337 11.40 10.36 -10.05
CA ALA A 337 12.56 11.14 -10.52
C ALA A 337 13.10 10.58 -11.85
N MET A 338 13.18 9.25 -11.98
CA MET A 338 13.60 8.59 -13.23
C MET A 338 12.60 8.87 -14.36
N ALA A 339 11.29 8.79 -14.09
CA ALA A 339 10.25 9.10 -15.08
C ALA A 339 10.34 10.54 -15.54
N SER A 340 10.64 11.49 -14.65
CA SER A 340 10.90 12.89 -15.02
C SER A 340 12.08 13.02 -15.99
N GLY A 341 13.18 12.32 -15.71
CA GLY A 341 14.34 12.26 -16.60
C GLY A 341 14.00 11.65 -17.96
N MET A 342 13.21 10.55 -17.98
CA MET A 342 12.73 9.91 -19.20
C MET A 342 11.87 10.86 -20.05
N ALA A 343 10.92 11.55 -19.41
CA ALA A 343 10.08 12.54 -20.08
C ALA A 343 10.91 13.67 -20.71
N LYS A 344 11.91 14.16 -19.98
CA LYS A 344 12.86 15.16 -20.49
C LYS A 344 13.67 14.64 -21.67
N GLY A 345 13.95 13.33 -21.71
CA GLY A 345 14.60 12.62 -22.82
C GLY A 345 13.68 12.33 -24.01
N GLY A 346 12.39 12.67 -23.94
CA GLY A 346 11.43 12.55 -25.03
C GLY A 346 10.70 11.22 -25.13
N VAL A 347 10.65 10.42 -24.05
CA VAL A 347 9.79 9.24 -23.93
C VAL A 347 8.57 9.53 -23.05
N LYS A 348 7.59 8.65 -23.06
CA LYS A 348 6.29 8.77 -22.37
C LYS A 348 6.20 7.79 -21.20
N PRO A 349 6.66 8.18 -20.01
CA PRO A 349 6.61 7.30 -18.86
C PRO A 349 5.21 7.25 -18.25
N LEU A 350 4.79 6.04 -17.89
CA LEU A 350 3.62 5.74 -17.08
C LEU A 350 4.10 5.10 -15.77
N VAL A 351 4.09 5.86 -14.67
CA VAL A 351 4.43 5.35 -13.34
C VAL A 351 3.19 4.77 -12.70
N ILE A 352 3.27 3.54 -12.17
CA ILE A 352 2.10 2.86 -11.59
C ILE A 352 2.42 2.26 -10.23
N THR A 353 1.60 2.62 -9.23
CA THR A 353 1.61 2.03 -7.88
C THR A 353 0.28 2.26 -7.16
N ASN A 354 0.18 1.89 -5.88
CA ASN A 354 -0.97 2.25 -5.05
C ASN A 354 -0.87 3.69 -4.56
N ALA A 355 -2.02 4.34 -4.40
CA ALA A 355 -2.11 5.73 -3.95
C ALA A 355 -1.41 5.97 -2.61
N THR A 356 -1.56 5.06 -1.66
CA THR A 356 -0.92 5.15 -0.34
C THR A 356 0.61 5.15 -0.41
N PHE A 357 1.22 4.40 -1.34
CA PHE A 357 2.68 4.34 -1.48
C PHE A 357 3.24 5.59 -2.16
N MET A 358 2.50 6.15 -3.13
CA MET A 358 2.94 7.34 -3.87
C MET A 358 3.04 8.60 -2.99
N GLN A 359 2.40 8.65 -1.82
CA GLN A 359 2.58 9.77 -0.89
C GLN A 359 4.05 9.99 -0.47
N ARG A 360 4.88 8.93 -0.51
CA ARG A 360 6.32 8.99 -0.23
C ARG A 360 7.07 9.85 -1.25
N ALA A 361 6.62 9.86 -2.50
CA ALA A 361 7.24 10.60 -3.60
C ALA A 361 6.58 11.97 -3.87
N TYR A 362 5.87 12.55 -2.89
CA TYR A 362 5.23 13.87 -3.02
C TYR A 362 6.23 14.95 -3.46
N ASP A 363 7.43 14.97 -2.85
CA ASP A 363 8.48 15.94 -3.18
C ASP A 363 8.94 15.78 -4.63
N GLN A 364 9.19 14.55 -5.09
CA GLN A 364 9.64 14.29 -6.47
C GLN A 364 8.56 14.65 -7.50
N ILE A 365 7.27 14.43 -7.19
CA ILE A 365 6.17 14.87 -8.06
C ILE A 365 6.15 16.39 -8.14
N SER A 366 6.21 17.07 -7.01
CA SER A 366 6.16 18.53 -6.93
C SER A 366 7.41 19.16 -7.57
N HIS A 367 8.59 18.75 -7.09
CA HIS A 367 9.87 19.39 -7.41
C HIS A 367 10.47 18.89 -8.73
N ASP A 368 10.60 17.55 -8.90
CA ASP A 368 11.32 17.04 -10.06
C ASP A 368 10.44 16.98 -11.32
N VAL A 369 9.11 16.84 -11.17
CA VAL A 369 8.19 16.77 -12.30
C VAL A 369 7.51 18.12 -12.56
N CYS A 370 6.68 18.62 -11.62
CA CYS A 370 5.79 19.77 -11.89
C CYS A 370 6.55 21.08 -12.07
N ILE A 371 7.49 21.44 -11.18
CA ILE A 371 8.31 22.65 -11.32
C ILE A 371 9.10 22.66 -12.65
N ASN A 372 9.50 21.48 -13.12
CA ASN A 372 10.23 21.33 -14.37
C ASN A 372 9.33 21.24 -15.62
N GLY A 373 8.01 21.19 -15.43
CA GLY A 373 7.05 21.06 -16.53
C GLY A 373 7.23 19.77 -17.35
N ASN A 374 7.67 18.67 -16.70
CA ASN A 374 7.93 17.41 -17.38
C ASN A 374 6.66 16.59 -17.55
N HIS A 375 6.48 16.00 -18.72
CA HIS A 375 5.33 15.21 -19.09
C HIS A 375 5.42 13.80 -18.50
N VAL A 376 4.96 13.62 -17.27
CA VAL A 376 4.89 12.33 -16.57
C VAL A 376 3.44 11.98 -16.26
N THR A 377 3.01 10.78 -16.62
CA THR A 377 1.71 10.24 -16.25
C THR A 377 1.88 9.27 -15.09
N ILE A 378 1.09 9.44 -14.04
CA ILE A 378 1.10 8.61 -12.83
C ILE A 378 -0.29 7.98 -12.66
N LEU A 379 -0.37 6.66 -12.60
CA LEU A 379 -1.59 5.91 -12.35
C LEU A 379 -1.57 5.35 -10.93
N LEU A 380 -2.56 5.72 -10.12
CA LEU A 380 -2.64 5.35 -8.72
C LEU A 380 -3.86 4.46 -8.45
N ASN A 381 -3.58 3.20 -8.10
CA ASN A 381 -4.60 2.22 -7.72
C ASN A 381 -5.04 2.41 -6.26
N ASN A 382 -6.23 1.88 -5.93
CA ASN A 382 -6.77 1.88 -4.57
C ASN A 382 -6.83 3.29 -3.96
N SER A 383 -7.19 4.30 -4.76
CA SER A 383 -7.26 5.69 -4.32
C SER A 383 -8.56 6.07 -3.59
N ALA A 384 -9.54 5.16 -3.55
CA ALA A 384 -10.87 5.37 -3.00
C ALA A 384 -11.05 4.69 -1.62
N PHE A 385 -12.19 4.98 -0.99
CA PHE A 385 -12.55 4.41 0.31
C PHE A 385 -12.89 2.91 0.27
N ASP A 386 -13.23 2.36 -0.87
CA ASP A 386 -13.52 0.93 -1.09
C ASP A 386 -12.28 0.12 -1.50
N GLY A 387 -11.10 0.75 -1.56
CA GLY A 387 -9.83 0.12 -1.88
C GLY A 387 -9.26 -0.69 -0.70
N LEU A 388 -8.07 -0.34 -0.25
CA LEU A 388 -7.44 -0.95 0.92
C LEU A 388 -7.95 -0.27 2.20
N THR A 389 -8.46 -1.06 3.15
CA THR A 389 -9.15 -0.55 4.36
C THR A 389 -8.31 -0.66 5.63
N ASP A 390 -7.13 -1.24 5.58
CA ASP A 390 -6.17 -1.25 6.70
C ASP A 390 -5.61 0.15 6.94
N VAL A 391 -5.45 0.54 8.20
CA VAL A 391 -5.00 1.87 8.62
C VAL A 391 -3.69 2.32 7.96
N THR A 392 -2.82 1.38 7.63
CA THR A 392 -1.52 1.66 7.03
C THR A 392 -1.55 1.79 5.51
N HIS A 393 -2.69 1.44 4.86
CA HIS A 393 -2.81 1.38 3.40
C HIS A 393 -3.93 2.24 2.82
N LEU A 394 -4.44 3.21 3.57
CA LEU A 394 -5.56 4.06 3.16
C LEU A 394 -5.22 4.92 1.94
N GLY A 395 -5.97 4.76 0.85
CA GLY A 395 -5.87 5.60 -0.35
C GLY A 395 -6.68 6.91 -0.28
N ILE A 396 -7.54 7.05 0.71
CA ILE A 396 -8.50 8.17 0.87
C ILE A 396 -7.87 9.57 0.99
N PHE A 397 -6.57 9.63 1.24
CA PHE A 397 -5.81 10.89 1.33
C PHE A 397 -5.26 11.34 -0.04
N ALA A 398 -5.43 10.56 -1.12
CA ALA A 398 -4.88 10.88 -2.44
C ALA A 398 -5.38 12.22 -3.00
N LEU A 399 -6.69 12.49 -2.89
CA LEU A 399 -7.25 13.76 -3.36
C LEU A 399 -6.57 14.98 -2.73
N PRO A 400 -6.58 15.17 -1.40
CA PRO A 400 -5.92 16.33 -0.78
C PRO A 400 -4.41 16.37 -0.99
N ILE A 401 -3.74 15.22 -1.10
CA ILE A 401 -2.28 15.17 -1.33
C ILE A 401 -1.93 15.70 -2.73
N PHE A 402 -2.56 15.19 -3.77
CA PHE A 402 -2.15 15.50 -5.14
C PHE A 402 -2.83 16.75 -5.71
N THR A 403 -4.04 17.10 -5.27
CA THR A 403 -4.74 18.28 -5.80
C THR A 403 -4.22 19.62 -5.27
N ASN A 404 -3.25 19.64 -4.38
CA ASN A 404 -2.60 20.87 -3.92
C ASN A 404 -1.24 21.15 -4.58
N ILE A 405 -0.76 20.25 -5.45
CA ILE A 405 0.49 20.46 -6.20
C ILE A 405 0.17 21.33 -7.43
N PRO A 406 0.85 22.50 -7.58
CA PRO A 406 0.68 23.33 -8.77
C PRO A 406 1.06 22.59 -10.04
N ASP A 407 0.37 22.91 -11.14
CA ASP A 407 0.61 22.38 -12.49
C ASP A 407 0.46 20.84 -12.60
N LEU A 408 -0.15 20.20 -11.61
CA LEU A 408 -0.52 18.79 -11.65
C LEU A 408 -2.01 18.66 -12.00
N THR A 409 -2.31 17.94 -13.08
CA THR A 409 -3.68 17.59 -13.43
C THR A 409 -4.07 16.26 -12.78
N VAL A 410 -5.11 16.27 -11.93
CA VAL A 410 -5.61 15.07 -11.26
C VAL A 410 -6.93 14.64 -11.87
N LEU A 411 -6.95 13.46 -12.45
CA LEU A 411 -8.08 12.85 -13.16
C LEU A 411 -8.69 11.74 -12.32
N SER A 412 -10.01 11.59 -12.37
CA SER A 412 -10.75 10.54 -11.65
C SER A 412 -11.83 9.96 -12.55
N PRO A 413 -11.60 8.84 -13.25
CA PRO A 413 -12.54 8.25 -14.18
C PRO A 413 -13.68 7.52 -13.45
N THR A 414 -14.86 7.49 -14.07
CA THR A 414 -16.05 6.79 -13.57
C THR A 414 -16.35 5.51 -14.36
N THR A 415 -15.81 5.37 -15.58
CA THR A 415 -16.07 4.25 -16.48
C THR A 415 -14.79 3.80 -17.18
N GLU A 416 -14.84 2.61 -17.81
CA GLU A 416 -13.73 2.09 -18.62
C GLU A 416 -13.38 3.01 -19.80
N LYS A 417 -14.37 3.59 -20.48
CA LYS A 417 -14.13 4.51 -21.61
C LYS A 417 -13.47 5.81 -21.16
N GLU A 418 -13.91 6.38 -20.03
CA GLU A 418 -13.24 7.54 -19.46
C GLU A 418 -11.81 7.20 -19.05
N PHE A 419 -11.60 6.08 -18.37
CA PHE A 419 -10.29 5.64 -17.91
C PHE A 419 -9.30 5.51 -19.08
N THR A 420 -9.67 4.78 -20.13
CA THR A 420 -8.80 4.62 -21.30
C THR A 420 -8.61 5.92 -22.07
N GLY A 421 -9.66 6.74 -22.18
CA GLY A 421 -9.56 8.09 -22.78
C GLY A 421 -8.66 9.04 -21.97
N MET A 422 -8.69 8.97 -20.63
CA MET A 422 -7.79 9.73 -19.76
C MET A 422 -6.34 9.28 -19.90
N LEU A 423 -6.08 7.97 -20.05
CA LEU A 423 -4.73 7.45 -20.35
C LEU A 423 -4.23 7.94 -21.72
N ASP A 424 -5.06 7.88 -22.77
CA ASP A 424 -4.69 8.38 -24.10
C ASP A 424 -4.40 9.88 -24.07
N TRP A 425 -5.26 10.65 -23.42
CA TRP A 425 -5.06 12.10 -23.29
C TRP A 425 -3.80 12.42 -22.49
N ALA A 426 -3.60 11.77 -21.35
CA ALA A 426 -2.46 12.02 -20.47
C ALA A 426 -1.12 11.67 -21.13
N LEU A 427 -1.06 10.60 -21.93
CA LEU A 427 0.16 10.12 -22.57
C LEU A 427 0.46 10.76 -23.93
N ASP A 428 -0.57 11.18 -24.67
CA ASP A 428 -0.41 11.58 -26.07
C ASP A 428 -0.74 13.04 -26.36
N VAL A 429 -1.59 13.68 -25.53
CA VAL A 429 -2.13 15.01 -25.81
C VAL A 429 -1.67 16.04 -24.78
N HIS A 430 -1.74 15.69 -23.51
CA HIS A 430 -1.31 16.57 -22.43
C HIS A 430 0.21 16.78 -22.47
N THR A 431 0.66 17.96 -22.10
CA THR A 431 2.10 18.29 -22.13
C THR A 431 2.71 18.48 -20.74
N GLY A 432 1.89 18.45 -19.69
CA GLY A 432 2.29 18.59 -18.29
C GLY A 432 2.19 17.26 -17.51
N ALA A 433 2.33 17.36 -16.22
CA ALA A 433 2.19 16.24 -15.31
C ALA A 433 0.71 15.87 -15.07
N SER A 434 0.41 14.58 -14.98
CA SER A 434 -0.92 14.09 -14.66
C SER A 434 -0.91 12.92 -13.69
N VAL A 435 -1.92 12.87 -12.82
CA VAL A 435 -2.25 11.75 -11.95
C VAL A 435 -3.64 11.25 -12.30
N ILE A 436 -3.80 9.95 -12.48
CA ILE A 436 -5.10 9.30 -12.67
C ILE A 436 -5.38 8.47 -11.41
N LEU A 437 -6.43 8.82 -10.68
CA LEU A 437 -6.86 8.13 -9.47
C LEU A 437 -7.92 7.09 -9.83
N ILE A 438 -7.66 5.82 -9.55
CA ILE A 438 -8.63 4.74 -9.76
C ILE A 438 -8.96 4.02 -8.46
N PRO A 439 -10.24 3.66 -8.25
CA PRO A 439 -10.66 2.90 -7.08
C PRO A 439 -10.12 1.47 -7.10
N GLY A 440 -10.24 0.76 -5.98
CA GLY A 440 -9.85 -0.65 -5.87
C GLY A 440 -10.88 -1.64 -6.43
N GLY A 441 -12.05 -1.18 -6.82
CA GLY A 441 -13.22 -1.99 -7.13
C GLY A 441 -13.36 -2.40 -8.59
N LYS A 442 -14.59 -2.74 -8.97
CA LYS A 442 -14.96 -3.11 -10.33
C LYS A 442 -15.03 -1.89 -11.23
N ILE A 443 -14.55 -2.03 -12.46
CA ILE A 443 -14.76 -1.00 -13.48
C ILE A 443 -16.19 -1.07 -14.02
N LEU A 444 -16.82 0.08 -14.18
CA LEU A 444 -18.19 0.19 -14.64
C LEU A 444 -18.23 0.53 -16.12
N ASN A 445 -19.20 -0.06 -16.82
CA ASN A 445 -19.57 0.32 -18.17
C ASN A 445 -20.99 0.89 -18.14
N ARG A 446 -21.10 2.21 -18.31
CA ARG A 446 -22.37 2.91 -18.31
C ARG A 446 -22.69 3.48 -19.69
N PRO A 447 -23.97 3.50 -20.12
CA PRO A 447 -24.36 4.03 -21.42
C PRO A 447 -24.12 5.54 -21.58
N ARG A 448 -23.99 6.27 -20.47
CA ARG A 448 -23.89 7.73 -20.48
C ARG A 448 -22.49 8.28 -20.74
N ALA A 449 -21.43 7.50 -20.48
CA ALA A 449 -20.07 8.00 -20.59
C ALA A 449 -19.55 7.81 -22.00
N ASP A 450 -19.38 8.90 -22.74
CA ASP A 450 -18.82 8.90 -24.09
C ASP A 450 -17.28 8.84 -24.15
N GLY A 451 -16.62 8.68 -22.99
CA GLY A 451 -15.18 8.70 -22.85
C GLY A 451 -14.66 10.10 -22.47
N PHE A 452 -13.34 10.26 -22.48
CA PHE A 452 -12.69 11.52 -22.16
C PHE A 452 -11.99 12.07 -23.41
N ASP A 453 -12.42 13.25 -23.85
CA ASP A 453 -11.91 13.93 -25.05
C ASP A 453 -10.84 14.99 -24.74
N GLY A 454 -10.43 15.11 -23.46
CA GLY A 454 -9.49 16.13 -23.00
C GLY A 454 -10.11 17.48 -22.69
N ALA A 455 -11.44 17.62 -22.79
CA ALA A 455 -12.10 18.86 -22.45
C ALA A 455 -11.99 19.17 -20.95
N MET A 456 -11.34 20.29 -20.63
CA MET A 456 -11.16 20.77 -19.26
C MET A 456 -12.45 21.49 -18.79
N LYS A 457 -13.54 20.73 -18.68
CA LYS A 457 -14.87 21.16 -18.21
C LYS A 457 -15.58 20.01 -17.53
N TYR A 458 -16.57 20.32 -16.71
CA TYR A 458 -17.45 19.31 -16.11
C TYR A 458 -18.41 18.73 -17.15
N GLU A 459 -18.70 17.44 -17.01
CA GLU A 459 -19.73 16.77 -17.82
C GLU A 459 -21.08 16.84 -17.11
N ILE A 460 -22.07 17.42 -17.79
CA ILE A 460 -23.46 17.43 -17.29
C ILE A 460 -24.15 16.17 -17.78
N GLU A 461 -24.21 15.15 -16.95
CA GLU A 461 -24.83 13.86 -17.28
C GLU A 461 -26.36 13.93 -17.29
N GLN A 462 -26.93 14.78 -16.43
CA GLN A 462 -28.36 15.06 -16.38
C GLN A 462 -28.60 16.53 -16.09
N SER A 463 -29.39 17.19 -16.95
CA SER A 463 -29.85 18.55 -16.69
C SER A 463 -31.09 18.53 -15.80
N GLY A 464 -31.17 19.46 -14.85
CA GLY A 464 -32.29 19.59 -13.92
C GLY A 464 -32.35 20.96 -13.27
N GLU A 465 -33.01 21.05 -12.14
CA GLU A 465 -33.22 22.29 -11.40
C GLU A 465 -33.13 22.12 -9.89
N LYS A 466 -33.03 23.22 -9.16
CA LYS A 466 -33.08 23.33 -7.69
C LYS A 466 -31.90 22.67 -6.95
N VAL A 467 -31.50 21.46 -7.30
CA VAL A 467 -30.41 20.71 -6.70
C VAL A 467 -29.42 20.29 -7.78
N ALA A 468 -28.14 20.63 -7.59
CA ALA A 468 -27.06 20.10 -8.40
C ALA A 468 -26.24 19.08 -7.55
N ILE A 469 -26.00 17.91 -8.11
CA ILE A 469 -25.18 16.84 -7.53
C ILE A 469 -23.90 16.77 -8.35
N ILE A 470 -22.76 17.04 -7.72
CA ILE A 470 -21.43 16.95 -8.33
C ILE A 470 -20.71 15.80 -7.68
N ALA A 471 -20.55 14.69 -8.41
CA ALA A 471 -20.03 13.46 -7.88
C ALA A 471 -18.71 13.08 -8.57
N LEU A 472 -17.64 12.96 -7.81
CA LEU A 472 -16.28 12.70 -8.30
C LEU A 472 -15.93 11.22 -8.22
N GLY A 473 -15.37 10.69 -9.31
CA GLY A 473 -14.79 9.37 -9.35
C GLY A 473 -15.80 8.26 -9.02
N ASP A 474 -15.46 7.36 -8.13
CA ASP A 474 -16.32 6.22 -7.76
C ASP A 474 -17.66 6.65 -7.13
N PHE A 475 -17.72 7.85 -6.55
CA PHE A 475 -18.98 8.39 -6.01
C PHE A 475 -19.95 8.91 -7.06
N ASP A 476 -19.60 8.88 -8.34
CA ASP A 476 -20.52 9.21 -9.41
C ASP A 476 -21.71 8.23 -9.46
N GLN A 477 -21.49 6.95 -9.24
CA GLN A 477 -22.56 5.95 -9.11
C GLN A 477 -23.52 6.28 -7.94
N LYS A 478 -22.96 6.80 -6.84
CA LYS A 478 -23.75 7.27 -5.71
C LYS A 478 -24.52 8.55 -6.06
N GLY A 479 -23.94 9.41 -6.88
CA GLY A 479 -24.59 10.59 -7.45
C GLY A 479 -25.80 10.22 -8.31
N GLU A 480 -25.70 9.19 -9.17
CA GLU A 480 -26.84 8.67 -9.95
C GLU A 480 -27.97 8.19 -9.03
N SER A 481 -27.63 7.32 -8.05
CA SER A 481 -28.62 6.81 -7.10
C SER A 481 -29.30 7.93 -6.29
N LEU A 482 -28.53 8.96 -5.91
CA LEU A 482 -29.09 10.13 -5.23
C LEU A 482 -29.99 10.94 -6.15
N ALA A 483 -29.63 11.12 -7.43
CA ALA A 483 -30.43 11.85 -8.39
C ALA A 483 -31.79 11.18 -8.63
N GLU A 484 -31.82 9.86 -8.77
CA GLU A 484 -33.06 9.07 -8.87
C GLU A 484 -33.91 9.20 -7.60
N ALA A 485 -33.30 9.16 -6.42
CA ALA A 485 -34.01 9.31 -5.15
C ALA A 485 -34.58 10.71 -4.96
N VAL A 486 -33.87 11.77 -5.38
CA VAL A 486 -34.35 13.17 -5.38
C VAL A 486 -35.56 13.31 -6.31
N GLU A 487 -35.50 12.78 -7.52
CA GLU A 487 -36.63 12.82 -8.46
C GLU A 487 -37.87 12.12 -7.89
N ALA A 488 -37.69 10.93 -7.34
CA ALA A 488 -38.78 10.14 -6.77
C ALA A 488 -39.40 10.78 -5.53
N GLU A 489 -38.63 11.39 -4.65
CA GLU A 489 -39.11 11.91 -3.36
C GLU A 489 -39.53 13.39 -3.41
N LEU A 490 -38.84 14.19 -4.23
CA LEU A 490 -39.08 15.63 -4.30
C LEU A 490 -39.83 16.08 -5.58
N GLY A 491 -40.04 15.19 -6.56
CA GLY A 491 -40.87 15.42 -7.73
C GLY A 491 -40.23 16.33 -8.81
N PHE A 492 -38.91 16.52 -8.79
CA PHE A 492 -38.16 17.24 -9.83
C PHE A 492 -36.83 16.56 -10.12
N LYS A 493 -36.31 16.74 -11.32
CA LYS A 493 -34.99 16.24 -11.72
C LYS A 493 -33.89 17.14 -11.18
N PRO A 494 -32.94 16.64 -10.42
CA PRO A 494 -31.71 17.37 -10.08
C PRO A 494 -30.75 17.40 -11.28
N THR A 495 -29.82 18.34 -11.31
CA THR A 495 -28.69 18.29 -12.22
C THR A 495 -27.66 17.32 -11.66
N LEU A 496 -27.15 16.36 -12.48
CA LEU A 496 -26.05 15.46 -12.14
C LEU A 496 -24.83 15.84 -12.98
N ILE A 497 -23.69 15.99 -12.32
CA ILE A 497 -22.44 16.47 -12.91
C ILE A 497 -21.30 15.53 -12.52
N ASN A 498 -20.57 15.04 -13.53
CA ASN A 498 -19.31 14.35 -13.38
C ASN A 498 -18.15 15.34 -13.62
N PRO A 499 -17.36 15.73 -12.60
CA PRO A 499 -16.29 16.69 -12.77
C PRO A 499 -15.08 16.13 -13.53
N ARG A 500 -14.81 14.83 -13.51
CA ARG A 500 -13.70 14.12 -14.17
C ARG A 500 -12.30 14.57 -13.78
N VAL A 501 -12.10 15.86 -13.52
CA VAL A 501 -10.82 16.49 -13.19
C VAL A 501 -10.88 17.10 -11.79
N ALA A 502 -10.26 16.48 -10.82
CA ALA A 502 -10.34 16.87 -9.41
C ALA A 502 -9.62 18.20 -9.10
N THR A 503 -8.65 18.60 -9.92
CA THR A 503 -7.95 19.89 -9.80
C THR A 503 -8.68 21.06 -10.46
N LEU A 504 -9.69 20.78 -11.27
CA LEU A 504 -10.43 21.80 -11.99
C LEU A 504 -11.58 22.36 -11.14
N VAL A 505 -11.70 23.68 -11.12
CA VAL A 505 -12.92 24.40 -10.73
C VAL A 505 -13.54 24.98 -12.01
N ASP A 506 -14.52 24.28 -12.58
CA ASP A 506 -15.19 24.75 -13.80
C ASP A 506 -16.15 25.90 -13.46
N LYS A 507 -15.60 27.10 -13.51
CA LYS A 507 -16.28 28.34 -13.15
C LYS A 507 -17.54 28.57 -13.97
N GLN A 508 -17.51 28.23 -15.28
CA GLN A 508 -18.65 28.43 -16.16
C GLN A 508 -19.83 27.56 -15.75
N THR A 509 -19.59 26.26 -15.56
CA THR A 509 -20.64 25.34 -15.10
C THR A 509 -21.18 25.76 -13.74
N LEU A 510 -20.32 26.10 -12.79
CA LEU A 510 -20.73 26.53 -11.45
C LEU A 510 -21.51 27.86 -11.44
N ASP A 511 -21.17 28.81 -12.32
CA ASP A 511 -21.92 30.06 -12.48
C ASP A 511 -23.29 29.83 -13.10
N ASP A 512 -23.41 28.87 -14.02
CA ASP A 512 -24.68 28.51 -14.61
C ASP A 512 -25.67 27.90 -13.59
N LEU A 513 -25.16 27.17 -12.58
CA LEU A 513 -25.99 26.65 -11.49
C LEU A 513 -26.64 27.76 -10.66
N LYS A 514 -26.04 28.94 -10.54
CA LYS A 514 -26.61 30.07 -9.81
C LYS A 514 -27.96 30.56 -10.36
N LYS A 515 -28.31 30.22 -11.61
CA LYS A 515 -29.50 30.70 -12.30
C LYS A 515 -30.80 30.02 -11.82
N ASN A 516 -30.77 28.73 -11.54
CA ASN A 516 -31.94 27.91 -11.24
C ASN A 516 -31.75 26.83 -10.17
N HIS A 517 -30.61 26.83 -9.44
CA HIS A 517 -30.39 25.93 -8.32
C HIS A 517 -30.40 26.69 -7.00
N LYS A 518 -30.60 25.96 -5.90
CA LYS A 518 -30.54 26.45 -4.52
C LYS A 518 -29.50 25.73 -3.71
N VAL A 519 -29.28 24.44 -4.01
CA VAL A 519 -28.34 23.58 -3.28
C VAL A 519 -27.40 22.91 -4.26
N VAL A 520 -26.12 22.89 -3.90
CA VAL A 520 -25.08 22.08 -4.53
C VAL A 520 -24.64 21.01 -3.53
N VAL A 521 -24.75 19.76 -3.92
CA VAL A 521 -24.26 18.60 -3.17
C VAL A 521 -22.97 18.13 -3.86
N THR A 522 -21.86 18.07 -3.14
CA THR A 522 -20.64 17.43 -3.64
C THR A 522 -20.47 16.06 -2.99
N LEU A 523 -20.09 15.07 -3.78
CA LEU A 523 -19.79 13.72 -3.34
C LEU A 523 -18.35 13.39 -3.77
N GLU A 524 -17.50 13.01 -2.82
CA GLU A 524 -16.11 12.59 -3.09
C GLU A 524 -15.72 11.38 -2.23
N ASP A 525 -15.00 10.45 -2.83
CA ASP A 525 -14.57 9.19 -2.18
C ASP A 525 -13.27 9.32 -1.39
N GLY A 526 -12.91 10.52 -1.01
CA GLY A 526 -11.75 10.90 -0.23
C GLY A 526 -12.10 11.69 1.03
N VAL A 527 -11.06 12.14 1.71
CA VAL A 527 -11.16 13.00 2.90
C VAL A 527 -11.60 14.39 2.49
N LEU A 528 -12.67 14.92 3.13
CA LEU A 528 -13.23 16.25 2.84
C LEU A 528 -12.22 17.39 3.03
N SER A 529 -11.41 17.33 4.10
CA SER A 529 -10.45 18.40 4.42
C SER A 529 -9.34 18.49 3.36
N GLY A 530 -9.31 19.59 2.64
CA GLY A 530 -8.44 19.81 1.48
C GLY A 530 -8.92 19.11 0.20
N GLY A 531 -10.12 18.51 0.22
CA GLY A 531 -10.70 17.75 -0.86
C GLY A 531 -11.32 18.59 -1.96
N PHE A 532 -12.04 17.93 -2.85
CA PHE A 532 -12.69 18.53 -4.02
C PHE A 532 -13.87 19.44 -3.61
N GLY A 533 -14.74 18.97 -2.69
CA GLY A 533 -15.92 19.70 -2.26
C GLY A 533 -15.60 21.05 -1.59
N GLU A 534 -14.51 21.15 -0.83
CA GLU A 534 -14.08 22.41 -0.22
C GLU A 534 -13.71 23.46 -1.27
N LYS A 535 -13.11 23.07 -2.40
CA LYS A 535 -12.78 23.98 -3.52
C LYS A 535 -14.05 24.54 -4.18
N ILE A 536 -15.06 23.68 -4.36
CA ILE A 536 -16.36 24.08 -4.89
C ILE A 536 -17.07 25.03 -3.91
N ALA A 537 -17.08 24.70 -2.61
CA ALA A 537 -17.66 25.54 -1.58
C ALA A 537 -16.97 26.91 -1.50
N ALA A 538 -15.64 26.96 -1.60
CA ALA A 538 -14.88 28.21 -1.61
C ALA A 538 -15.24 29.08 -2.83
N TYR A 539 -15.37 28.50 -4.02
CA TYR A 539 -15.76 29.25 -5.21
C TYR A 539 -17.19 29.79 -5.15
N LEU A 540 -18.12 29.01 -4.59
CA LEU A 540 -19.53 29.39 -4.48
C LEU A 540 -19.86 30.19 -3.22
N GLY A 541 -18.89 30.46 -2.34
CA GLY A 541 -19.06 31.07 -1.03
C GLY A 541 -19.75 32.45 -1.03
N ASP A 542 -19.56 33.24 -2.09
CA ASP A 542 -20.19 34.56 -2.26
C ASP A 542 -21.55 34.50 -3.00
N SER A 543 -22.09 33.29 -3.21
CA SER A 543 -23.39 33.08 -3.87
C SER A 543 -24.51 32.72 -2.88
N ASP A 544 -25.76 32.80 -3.32
CA ASP A 544 -26.91 32.33 -2.54
C ASP A 544 -27.06 30.81 -2.51
N LEU A 545 -26.23 30.08 -3.25
CA LEU A 545 -26.22 28.61 -3.26
C LEU A 545 -25.76 28.04 -1.93
N LYS A 546 -26.47 27.06 -1.42
CA LYS A 546 -26.02 26.27 -0.27
C LYS A 546 -25.19 25.10 -0.76
N VAL A 547 -23.93 25.02 -0.33
CA VAL A 547 -23.04 23.90 -0.65
C VAL A 547 -23.02 22.91 0.51
N LYS A 548 -23.22 21.64 0.20
CA LYS A 548 -23.18 20.52 1.15
C LYS A 548 -22.18 19.48 0.65
N ASN A 549 -21.08 19.32 1.36
CA ASN A 549 -20.02 18.39 0.99
C ASN A 549 -20.18 17.08 1.75
N TYR A 550 -20.10 15.96 1.04
CA TYR A 550 -20.14 14.61 1.57
C TYR A 550 -18.91 13.83 1.12
N GLY A 551 -18.21 13.28 2.08
CA GLY A 551 -16.98 12.51 1.94
C GLY A 551 -16.51 12.04 3.31
N LEU A 552 -15.30 11.55 3.44
CA LEU A 552 -14.77 10.98 4.67
C LEU A 552 -14.24 12.06 5.62
N ASN A 553 -14.30 11.78 6.91
CA ASN A 553 -13.65 12.61 7.92
C ASN A 553 -12.13 12.45 7.88
N LYS A 554 -11.39 13.47 8.35
CA LYS A 554 -9.93 13.46 8.43
C LYS A 554 -9.46 12.65 9.65
N VAL A 555 -9.61 11.33 9.58
CA VAL A 555 -9.16 10.38 10.60
C VAL A 555 -8.52 9.15 9.94
N PHE A 556 -7.70 8.43 10.68
CA PHE A 556 -7.18 7.14 10.24
C PHE A 556 -8.20 6.05 10.56
N TYR A 557 -8.94 5.61 9.53
CA TYR A 557 -9.84 4.47 9.63
C TYR A 557 -9.05 3.16 9.65
N ASP A 558 -9.59 2.11 10.28
CA ASP A 558 -8.96 0.80 10.30
C ASP A 558 -9.98 -0.30 10.04
N ARG A 559 -9.72 -1.13 9.04
CA ARG A 559 -10.46 -2.36 8.70
C ARG A 559 -11.99 -2.17 8.70
N TYR A 560 -12.43 -1.07 8.13
CA TYR A 560 -13.85 -0.74 8.01
C TYR A 560 -14.53 -1.48 6.86
N LYS A 561 -15.84 -1.63 6.96
CA LYS A 561 -16.69 -2.06 5.85
C LYS A 561 -17.27 -0.82 5.16
N PRO A 562 -17.00 -0.64 3.86
CA PRO A 562 -17.39 0.58 3.15
C PRO A 562 -18.85 0.99 3.32
N ALA A 563 -19.79 0.05 3.15
CA ALA A 563 -21.23 0.34 3.27
C ALA A 563 -21.66 0.76 4.68
N GLU A 564 -21.05 0.17 5.73
CA GLU A 564 -21.32 0.53 7.13
C GLU A 564 -20.76 1.92 7.44
N LEU A 565 -19.53 2.20 6.99
CA LEU A 565 -18.89 3.50 7.18
C LEU A 565 -19.69 4.64 6.51
N LEU A 566 -20.15 4.47 5.27
CA LEU A 566 -20.99 5.48 4.61
C LEU A 566 -22.27 5.77 5.38
N LYS A 567 -22.88 4.74 5.97
CA LYS A 567 -24.07 4.91 6.80
C LYS A 567 -23.77 5.68 8.10
N GLU A 568 -22.67 5.35 8.77
CA GLU A 568 -22.21 6.04 9.99
C GLU A 568 -21.92 7.52 9.72
N LEU A 569 -21.34 7.82 8.57
CA LEU A 569 -21.04 9.20 8.14
C LEU A 569 -22.27 9.96 7.61
N GLY A 570 -23.45 9.33 7.55
CA GLY A 570 -24.66 9.95 7.01
C GLY A 570 -24.62 10.14 5.49
N ILE A 571 -23.76 9.43 4.80
CA ILE A 571 -23.65 9.48 3.32
C ILE A 571 -24.63 8.45 2.72
N THR A 572 -25.90 8.63 2.99
CA THR A 572 -27.03 7.86 2.44
C THR A 572 -27.98 8.78 1.69
N ASN A 573 -28.72 8.26 0.71
CA ASN A 573 -29.69 9.06 -0.05
C ASN A 573 -30.69 9.76 0.89
N GLU A 574 -31.23 9.02 1.86
CA GLU A 574 -32.18 9.56 2.84
C GLU A 574 -31.60 10.74 3.65
N SER A 575 -30.40 10.57 4.21
CA SER A 575 -29.76 11.62 5.01
C SER A 575 -29.47 12.87 4.17
N ILE A 576 -28.95 12.67 2.94
CA ILE A 576 -28.62 13.78 2.04
C ILE A 576 -29.90 14.52 1.61
N ILE A 577 -30.97 13.81 1.24
CA ILE A 577 -32.25 14.42 0.86
C ILE A 577 -32.86 15.20 2.03
N ASN A 578 -32.79 14.67 3.25
CA ASN A 578 -33.27 15.37 4.45
C ASN A 578 -32.48 16.66 4.73
N ASP A 579 -31.19 16.67 4.44
CA ASP A 579 -30.38 17.89 4.52
C ASP A 579 -30.74 18.90 3.42
N VAL A 580 -30.92 18.44 2.19
CA VAL A 580 -31.27 19.26 1.04
C VAL A 580 -32.65 19.92 1.22
N LYS A 581 -33.64 19.21 1.75
CA LYS A 581 -35.01 19.74 2.03
C LYS A 581 -35.01 20.99 2.88
N LYS A 582 -34.02 21.19 3.74
CA LYS A 582 -33.92 22.38 4.63
C LYS A 582 -33.69 23.68 3.87
N TYR A 583 -33.31 23.60 2.59
CA TYR A 583 -32.91 24.75 1.77
C TYR A 583 -33.74 24.92 0.49
N LEU A 584 -34.70 24.04 0.24
CA LEU A 584 -35.64 24.14 -0.89
C LEU A 584 -36.87 24.94 -0.53
#